data_eb65ceb8141c9b137d16903ae59d7833
#
_entry.id   eb65ceb8141c9b137d16903ae59d7833
#
_cell.length_a   1.000
_cell.length_b   1.000
_cell.length_c   1.000
_cell.angle_alpha   90.00
_cell.angle_beta   90.00
_cell.angle_gamma   90.00
#
_symmetry.space_group_name_H-M   'P 1'
#
loop_
_entity.id
_entity.type
_entity.pdbx_description
1 polymer ?
#
loop_
_entity_poly.entity_id
_entity_poly.type
_entity_poly.pdbx_seq_one_letter_code
_entity_poly.pdbx_strand_id
1 'polypeptide(L)'
;MRKDFCLCFNDGYVPYACVTIRSIMDNAKPDDNVVIHVVSDYLSNASQEFLKQWNVVFHIIKDDSIFDGIDSSVWSVYTLYRLFLPKYLDSDVHKVLYLDCDVIVNSNLDELFEMEMHGKAIAGCIDPQTYCEEVFTRLNYDRAKKYICAGVLLMNLDYWREHDLSNRVIEYMKNNPDKIVFLEQDALNYLCHDHKMILPAKYGIQVSFFRDSSFLTEHLSELEGLVDNPKIIHYAGYAPWVYCKNKSLHSYMWWKTYRSLKAFPMVKVNYVKSIIKYFGRYALSKLRLVGNDSKFHINQYYNHPRVTRKSVNKLIQELK
;
A
#
# COMPACT_ATOMS: atom_id res chain seq x y z
N MET A 1 14.47 -3.56 19.87
CA MET A 1 14.05 -4.69 18.99
C MET A 1 14.51 -4.41 17.56
N ARG A 2 14.93 -5.41 16.77
CA ARG A 2 15.15 -5.25 15.31
C ARG A 2 13.80 -5.20 14.59
N LYS A 3 13.65 -4.22 13.69
CA LYS A 3 12.43 -4.01 12.90
C LYS A 3 12.81 -3.78 11.45
N ASP A 4 12.58 -4.79 10.62
CA ASP A 4 12.89 -4.76 9.20
C ASP A 4 11.66 -4.29 8.42
N PHE A 5 11.78 -3.14 7.76
CA PHE A 5 10.76 -2.59 6.85
C PHE A 5 11.26 -2.68 5.42
N CYS A 6 10.35 -2.83 4.48
CA CYS A 6 10.69 -2.81 3.07
C CYS A 6 9.78 -1.87 2.27
N LEU A 7 10.39 -1.13 1.33
CA LEU A 7 9.70 -0.35 0.32
C LEU A 7 10.30 -0.66 -1.06
N CYS A 8 9.44 -0.74 -2.07
CA CYS A 8 9.83 -0.99 -3.46
C CYS A 8 9.44 0.21 -4.32
N PHE A 9 10.42 0.87 -4.96
CA PHE A 9 10.16 2.09 -5.74
C PHE A 9 11.33 2.43 -6.67
N ASN A 10 11.07 3.24 -7.70
CA ASN A 10 12.10 3.81 -8.56
C ASN A 10 12.59 5.17 -8.08
N ASP A 11 13.64 5.67 -8.73
CA ASP A 11 14.25 6.96 -8.40
C ASP A 11 13.25 8.13 -8.36
N GLY A 12 12.25 8.12 -9.26
CA GLY A 12 11.20 9.15 -9.30
C GLY A 12 10.24 9.13 -8.11
N TYR A 13 10.17 8.02 -7.37
CA TYR A 13 9.31 7.86 -6.21
C TYR A 13 10.01 8.16 -4.88
N VAL A 14 11.32 8.39 -4.88
CA VAL A 14 12.11 8.69 -3.67
C VAL A 14 11.48 9.76 -2.77
N PRO A 15 10.96 10.91 -3.29
CA PRO A 15 10.35 11.92 -2.43
C PRO A 15 9.14 11.42 -1.63
N TYR A 16 8.36 10.51 -2.20
CA TYR A 16 7.18 9.93 -1.56
C TYR A 16 7.57 8.85 -0.56
N ALA A 17 8.48 7.96 -0.96
CA ALA A 17 9.06 6.94 -0.08
C ALA A 17 9.73 7.56 1.16
N CYS A 18 10.42 8.69 1.00
CA CYS A 18 11.00 9.44 2.12
C CYS A 18 9.97 9.88 3.15
N VAL A 19 8.74 10.19 2.75
CA VAL A 19 7.66 10.54 3.69
C VAL A 19 7.25 9.31 4.50
N THR A 20 7.13 8.15 3.85
CA THR A 20 6.85 6.90 4.55
C THR A 20 7.98 6.54 5.51
N ILE A 21 9.24 6.55 5.05
CA ILE A 21 10.41 6.26 5.88
C ILE A 21 10.48 7.23 7.06
N ARG A 22 10.30 8.52 6.84
CA ARG A 22 10.30 9.52 7.90
C ARG A 22 9.23 9.23 8.95
N SER A 23 8.03 8.84 8.51
CA SER A 23 6.95 8.49 9.44
C SER A 23 7.24 7.23 10.26
N ILE A 24 7.97 6.25 9.70
CA ILE A 24 8.47 5.10 10.45
C ILE A 24 9.43 5.56 11.55
N MET A 25 10.43 6.36 11.17
CA MET A 25 11.47 6.83 12.09
C MET A 25 10.92 7.73 13.20
N ASP A 26 9.95 8.59 12.88
CA ASP A 26 9.30 9.47 13.86
C ASP A 26 8.48 8.71 14.93
N ASN A 27 8.10 7.45 14.65
CA ASN A 27 7.29 6.60 15.53
C ASN A 27 8.05 5.38 16.06
N ALA A 28 9.32 5.22 15.73
CA ALA A 28 10.20 4.23 16.33
C ALA A 28 10.62 4.66 17.75
N LYS A 29 10.87 3.69 18.62
CA LYS A 29 11.46 3.95 19.94
C LYS A 29 12.96 4.22 19.80
N PRO A 30 13.58 4.95 20.76
CA PRO A 30 15.01 5.27 20.71
C PRO A 30 15.93 4.04 20.70
N ASP A 31 15.48 2.93 21.27
CA ASP A 31 16.21 1.65 21.37
C ASP A 31 15.85 0.66 20.26
N ASP A 32 14.98 1.04 19.33
CA ASP A 32 14.66 0.21 18.16
C ASP A 32 15.81 0.23 17.15
N ASN A 33 16.19 -0.95 16.70
CA ASN A 33 17.06 -1.11 15.52
C ASN A 33 16.17 -1.19 14.27
N VAL A 34 15.80 -0.03 13.72
CA VAL A 34 15.01 0.04 12.49
C VAL A 34 15.94 -0.12 11.29
N VAL A 35 15.64 -1.08 10.42
CA VAL A 35 16.32 -1.29 9.14
C VAL A 35 15.32 -1.10 8.02
N ILE A 36 15.67 -0.25 7.06
CA ILE A 36 14.83 0.05 5.88
C ILE A 36 15.45 -0.63 4.66
N HIS A 37 14.83 -1.67 4.16
CA HIS A 37 15.21 -2.32 2.90
C HIS A 37 14.54 -1.58 1.74
N VAL A 38 15.33 -1.07 0.82
CA VAL A 38 14.85 -0.41 -0.40
C VAL A 38 15.18 -1.29 -1.58
N VAL A 39 14.13 -1.74 -2.30
CA VAL A 39 14.26 -2.58 -3.50
C VAL A 39 13.92 -1.73 -4.72
N SER A 40 14.83 -1.67 -5.67
CA SER A 40 14.72 -0.85 -6.89
C SER A 40 15.53 -1.48 -8.03
N ASP A 41 15.20 -1.14 -9.26
CA ASP A 41 16.05 -1.40 -10.43
C ASP A 41 17.19 -0.37 -10.54
N TYR A 42 16.90 0.87 -10.17
CA TYR A 42 17.84 1.96 -10.22
C TYR A 42 17.52 3.06 -9.20
N LEU A 43 18.57 3.56 -8.56
CA LEU A 43 18.54 4.77 -7.74
C LEU A 43 19.77 5.62 -8.05
N SER A 44 19.56 6.90 -8.32
CA SER A 44 20.66 7.85 -8.55
C SER A 44 21.53 7.98 -7.29
N ASN A 45 22.82 8.35 -7.48
CA ASN A 45 23.73 8.58 -6.35
C ASN A 45 23.16 9.64 -5.38
N ALA A 46 22.51 10.69 -5.90
CA ALA A 46 21.90 11.72 -5.06
C ALA A 46 20.76 11.16 -4.19
N SER A 47 19.94 10.28 -4.74
CA SER A 47 18.85 9.62 -4.00
C SER A 47 19.40 8.68 -2.94
N GLN A 48 20.43 7.88 -3.28
CA GLN A 48 21.05 6.98 -2.32
C GLN A 48 21.71 7.76 -1.18
N GLU A 49 22.48 8.82 -1.47
CA GLU A 49 23.09 9.67 -0.45
C GLU A 49 22.06 10.31 0.48
N PHE A 50 20.94 10.76 -0.08
CA PHE A 50 19.86 11.32 0.74
C PHE A 50 19.25 10.26 1.67
N LEU A 51 19.01 9.05 1.16
CA LEU A 51 18.40 7.95 1.91
C LEU A 51 19.32 7.42 3.02
N LYS A 52 20.66 7.54 2.88
CA LYS A 52 21.64 7.12 3.89
C LYS A 52 21.56 7.87 5.23
N GLN A 53 20.78 8.95 5.33
CA GLN A 53 20.49 9.58 6.63
C GLN A 53 19.73 8.65 7.58
N TRP A 54 19.11 7.61 7.05
CA TRP A 54 18.47 6.53 7.79
C TRP A 54 19.28 5.23 7.64
N ASN A 55 19.01 4.24 8.45
CA ASN A 55 19.63 2.91 8.33
C ASN A 55 18.99 2.15 7.14
N VAL A 56 19.45 2.44 5.92
CA VAL A 56 18.91 1.90 4.68
C VAL A 56 19.85 0.88 4.07
N VAL A 57 19.31 -0.26 3.68
CA VAL A 57 19.95 -1.31 2.88
C VAL A 57 19.36 -1.29 1.48
N PHE A 58 20.20 -1.11 0.44
CA PHE A 58 19.76 -1.05 -0.95
C PHE A 58 19.88 -2.42 -1.61
N HIS A 59 18.82 -2.86 -2.26
CA HIS A 59 18.75 -4.07 -3.07
C HIS A 59 18.43 -3.67 -4.51
N ILE A 60 19.45 -3.68 -5.36
CA ILE A 60 19.30 -3.27 -6.76
C ILE A 60 19.06 -4.50 -7.63
N ILE A 61 17.87 -4.56 -8.20
CA ILE A 61 17.42 -5.62 -9.10
C ILE A 61 18.02 -5.35 -10.49
N LYS A 62 18.88 -6.26 -10.94
CA LYS A 62 19.53 -6.13 -12.26
C LYS A 62 18.74 -6.81 -13.37
N ASP A 63 17.90 -7.76 -13.01
CA ASP A 63 17.10 -8.54 -13.94
C ASP A 63 15.74 -8.82 -13.29
N ASP A 64 14.71 -8.29 -13.91
CA ASP A 64 13.30 -8.46 -13.55
C ASP A 64 12.50 -9.18 -14.67
N SER A 65 13.21 -9.79 -15.65
CA SER A 65 12.60 -10.54 -16.75
C SER A 65 11.68 -11.69 -16.29
N ILE A 66 11.82 -12.12 -15.03
CA ILE A 66 10.88 -13.06 -14.42
C ILE A 66 9.44 -12.57 -14.45
N PHE A 67 9.20 -11.25 -14.54
CA PHE A 67 7.89 -10.65 -14.65
C PHE A 67 7.41 -10.45 -16.09
N ASP A 68 8.22 -10.81 -17.10
CA ASP A 68 7.82 -10.71 -18.50
C ASP A 68 6.53 -11.52 -18.75
N GLY A 69 5.62 -10.89 -19.49
CA GLY A 69 4.29 -11.45 -19.76
C GLY A 69 3.22 -11.18 -18.69
N ILE A 70 3.58 -10.51 -17.58
CA ILE A 70 2.59 -10.02 -16.62
C ILE A 70 2.15 -8.60 -17.03
N ASP A 71 0.85 -8.39 -17.22
CA ASP A 71 0.31 -7.06 -17.56
C ASP A 71 0.36 -6.13 -16.35
N SER A 72 1.36 -5.26 -16.32
CA SER A 72 1.51 -4.19 -15.32
C SER A 72 1.11 -2.80 -15.83
N SER A 73 0.36 -2.70 -16.94
CA SER A 73 -0.01 -1.43 -17.58
C SER A 73 -0.83 -0.49 -16.68
N VAL A 74 -1.58 -1.03 -15.74
CA VAL A 74 -2.41 -0.29 -14.76
C VAL A 74 -1.64 0.02 -13.49
N TRP A 75 -0.80 -0.90 -13.05
CA TRP A 75 -0.07 -0.84 -11.78
C TRP A 75 1.44 -0.77 -12.03
N SER A 76 2.17 -0.19 -11.09
CA SER A 76 3.62 -0.10 -11.19
C SER A 76 4.25 -1.49 -11.04
N VAL A 77 5.19 -1.88 -11.92
CA VAL A 77 5.98 -3.11 -11.79
C VAL A 77 6.73 -3.20 -10.44
N TYR A 78 7.05 -2.06 -9.84
CA TYR A 78 7.73 -2.01 -8.54
C TYR A 78 6.91 -2.63 -7.40
N THR A 79 5.58 -2.77 -7.55
CA THR A 79 4.77 -3.53 -6.59
C THR A 79 5.15 -5.01 -6.61
N LEU A 80 5.53 -5.57 -7.78
CA LEU A 80 5.98 -6.94 -7.91
C LEU A 80 7.33 -7.20 -7.23
N TYR A 81 8.14 -6.16 -7.01
CA TYR A 81 9.49 -6.32 -6.43
C TYR A 81 9.45 -6.83 -4.98
N ARG A 82 8.30 -6.73 -4.28
CA ARG A 82 8.13 -7.41 -2.99
C ARG A 82 8.28 -8.93 -3.08
N LEU A 83 8.06 -9.52 -4.25
CA LEU A 83 8.24 -10.95 -4.49
C LEU A 83 9.73 -11.36 -4.47
N PHE A 84 10.65 -10.41 -4.62
CA PHE A 84 12.09 -10.69 -4.51
C PHE A 84 12.60 -10.74 -3.06
N LEU A 85 11.84 -10.24 -2.06
CA LEU A 85 12.32 -10.11 -0.68
C LEU A 85 12.89 -11.40 -0.08
N PRO A 86 12.24 -12.59 -0.25
CA PRO A 86 12.79 -13.83 0.29
C PRO A 86 14.18 -14.17 -0.24
N LYS A 87 14.51 -13.72 -1.47
CA LYS A 87 15.79 -13.97 -2.14
C LYS A 87 16.85 -12.92 -1.81
N TYR A 88 16.44 -11.64 -1.66
CA TYR A 88 17.38 -10.52 -1.53
C TYR A 88 17.66 -10.11 -0.09
N LEU A 89 16.77 -10.42 0.85
CA LEU A 89 17.03 -10.19 2.26
C LEU A 89 17.83 -11.34 2.86
N ASP A 90 18.75 -11.01 3.77
CA ASP A 90 19.58 -11.98 4.46
C ASP A 90 18.75 -13.06 5.16
N SER A 91 19.33 -14.24 5.31
CA SER A 91 18.62 -15.40 5.87
C SER A 91 18.23 -15.22 7.34
N ASP A 92 18.88 -14.30 8.07
CA ASP A 92 18.54 -13.93 9.45
C ASP A 92 17.36 -12.96 9.56
N VAL A 93 16.85 -12.45 8.43
CA VAL A 93 15.60 -11.69 8.37
C VAL A 93 14.44 -12.67 8.18
N HIS A 94 13.77 -13.01 9.29
CA HIS A 94 12.67 -13.97 9.29
C HIS A 94 11.33 -13.33 8.96
N LYS A 95 11.18 -12.04 9.27
CA LYS A 95 9.93 -11.29 9.14
C LYS A 95 10.22 -9.86 8.70
N VAL A 96 9.44 -9.35 7.74
CA VAL A 96 9.56 -7.98 7.25
C VAL A 96 8.17 -7.34 7.11
N LEU A 97 8.06 -6.06 7.46
CA LEU A 97 6.85 -5.28 7.16
C LEU A 97 7.05 -4.53 5.85
N TYR A 98 6.41 -5.01 4.80
CA TYR A 98 6.34 -4.30 3.53
C TYR A 98 5.34 -3.15 3.60
N LEU A 99 5.73 -1.98 3.08
CA LEU A 99 4.88 -0.80 2.97
C LEU A 99 4.96 -0.20 1.57
N ASP A 100 3.81 0.15 1.00
CA ASP A 100 3.76 1.00 -0.19
C ASP A 100 4.24 2.43 0.14
N CYS A 101 4.67 3.18 -0.89
CA CYS A 101 5.21 4.54 -0.71
C CYS A 101 4.12 5.60 -0.40
N ASP A 102 2.85 5.23 -0.47
CA ASP A 102 1.71 6.07 -0.11
C ASP A 102 1.11 5.70 1.26
N VAL A 103 2.00 5.33 2.19
CA VAL A 103 1.66 4.96 3.56
C VAL A 103 2.20 5.99 4.55
N ILE A 104 1.48 6.24 5.64
CA ILE A 104 1.96 6.94 6.83
C ILE A 104 1.85 6.02 8.03
N VAL A 105 2.97 5.83 8.72
CA VAL A 105 3.01 5.25 10.06
C VAL A 105 2.76 6.37 11.07
N ASN A 106 1.76 6.20 11.95
CA ASN A 106 1.30 7.23 12.87
C ASN A 106 1.46 6.83 14.34
N SER A 107 2.03 5.67 14.61
CA SER A 107 2.25 5.14 15.96
C SER A 107 3.33 4.07 15.95
N ASN A 108 3.82 3.71 17.12
CA ASN A 108 4.72 2.58 17.27
C ASN A 108 4.07 1.26 16.81
N LEU A 109 4.86 0.40 16.20
CA LEU A 109 4.41 -0.86 15.57
C LEU A 109 4.97 -2.12 16.27
N ASP A 110 5.39 -2.03 17.53
CA ASP A 110 5.92 -3.18 18.27
C ASP A 110 5.00 -4.39 18.20
N GLU A 111 3.69 -4.16 18.40
CA GLU A 111 2.68 -5.24 18.35
C GLU A 111 2.71 -6.05 17.05
N LEU A 112 3.03 -5.41 15.90
CA LEU A 112 3.16 -6.13 14.62
C LEU A 112 4.44 -6.96 14.56
N PHE A 113 5.54 -6.42 15.09
CA PHE A 113 6.83 -7.13 15.08
C PHE A 113 6.90 -8.23 16.13
N GLU A 114 6.17 -8.11 17.23
CA GLU A 114 6.03 -9.15 18.27
C GLU A 114 5.03 -10.25 17.87
N MET A 115 4.17 -9.97 16.89
CA MET A 115 3.11 -10.90 16.47
C MET A 115 3.70 -12.22 15.96
N GLU A 116 3.23 -13.32 16.54
CA GLU A 116 3.53 -14.67 16.08
C GLU A 116 2.73 -14.99 14.80
N MET A 117 3.43 -15.40 13.73
CA MET A 117 2.79 -15.69 12.45
C MET A 117 2.16 -17.10 12.38
N HIS A 118 2.41 -17.98 13.38
CA HIS A 118 1.80 -19.31 13.50
C HIS A 118 1.81 -20.12 12.19
N GLY A 119 2.92 -20.11 11.47
CA GLY A 119 3.04 -20.80 10.16
C GLY A 119 2.21 -20.17 9.04
N LYS A 120 1.75 -18.94 9.18
CA LYS A 120 1.11 -18.19 8.09
C LYS A 120 2.15 -17.48 7.24
N ALA A 121 1.83 -17.32 5.96
CA ALA A 121 2.70 -16.69 4.97
C ALA A 121 2.73 -15.16 5.10
N ILE A 122 1.55 -14.57 5.36
CA ILE A 122 1.32 -13.13 5.34
C ILE A 122 0.30 -12.72 6.40
N ALA A 123 0.41 -11.46 6.84
CA ALA A 123 -0.66 -10.80 7.58
C ALA A 123 -0.90 -9.40 7.00
N GLY A 124 -2.17 -9.04 6.78
CA GLY A 124 -2.56 -7.75 6.21
C GLY A 124 -3.96 -7.34 6.63
N CYS A 125 -4.27 -6.06 6.50
CA CYS A 125 -5.61 -5.55 6.72
C CYS A 125 -6.52 -5.93 5.55
N ILE A 126 -7.83 -6.03 5.81
CA ILE A 126 -8.79 -6.19 4.72
C ILE A 126 -8.65 -5.06 3.71
N ASP A 127 -8.94 -5.36 2.46
CA ASP A 127 -9.09 -4.37 1.38
C ASP A 127 -10.59 -4.11 1.16
N PRO A 128 -11.03 -2.94 0.66
CA PRO A 128 -12.42 -2.71 0.28
C PRO A 128 -13.00 -3.75 -0.65
N GLN A 129 -12.15 -4.40 -1.46
CA GLN A 129 -12.56 -5.52 -2.34
C GLN A 129 -13.11 -6.73 -1.56
N THR A 130 -12.87 -6.80 -0.24
CA THR A 130 -13.48 -7.85 0.61
C THR A 130 -15.01 -7.82 0.62
N TYR A 131 -15.60 -6.67 0.25
CA TYR A 131 -17.05 -6.49 0.14
C TYR A 131 -17.59 -6.66 -1.30
N CYS A 132 -16.70 -6.96 -2.26
CA CYS A 132 -17.04 -7.13 -3.67
C CYS A 132 -17.15 -8.62 -4.02
N GLU A 133 -18.37 -9.08 -4.33
CA GLU A 133 -18.64 -10.49 -4.71
C GLU A 133 -17.86 -10.93 -5.95
N GLU A 134 -17.70 -10.02 -6.91
CA GLU A 134 -16.97 -10.30 -8.15
C GLU A 134 -15.55 -10.80 -7.91
N VAL A 135 -14.86 -10.26 -6.89
CA VAL A 135 -13.48 -10.65 -6.57
C VAL A 135 -13.40 -12.12 -6.18
N PHE A 136 -14.32 -12.58 -5.34
CA PHE A 136 -14.34 -13.97 -4.89
C PHE A 136 -14.78 -14.93 -6.00
N THR A 137 -15.73 -14.51 -6.84
CA THR A 137 -16.14 -15.26 -8.02
C THR A 137 -15.00 -15.39 -9.02
N ARG A 138 -14.32 -14.28 -9.34
CA ARG A 138 -13.20 -14.23 -10.28
C ARG A 138 -12.01 -15.07 -9.81
N LEU A 139 -11.63 -14.93 -8.54
CA LEU A 139 -10.51 -15.64 -7.95
C LEU A 139 -10.90 -17.08 -7.52
N ASN A 140 -12.18 -17.39 -7.45
CA ASN A 140 -12.70 -18.69 -7.06
C ASN A 140 -12.20 -19.18 -5.69
N TYR A 141 -12.41 -18.36 -4.65
CA TYR A 141 -12.21 -18.81 -3.26
C TYR A 141 -13.28 -18.26 -2.31
N ASP A 142 -13.40 -18.90 -1.14
CA ASP A 142 -14.43 -18.60 -0.16
C ASP A 142 -14.31 -17.17 0.41
N ARG A 143 -15.38 -16.40 0.30
CA ARG A 143 -15.51 -15.04 0.83
C ARG A 143 -15.26 -14.95 2.33
N ALA A 144 -15.53 -16.01 3.10
CA ALA A 144 -15.25 -16.05 4.54
C ALA A 144 -13.75 -15.88 4.84
N LYS A 145 -12.87 -16.16 3.87
CA LYS A 145 -11.41 -15.96 3.98
C LYS A 145 -10.99 -14.50 3.83
N LYS A 146 -11.93 -13.59 3.52
CA LYS A 146 -11.66 -12.17 3.31
C LYS A 146 -10.62 -11.89 2.22
N TYR A 147 -10.53 -10.66 1.76
CA TYR A 147 -9.52 -10.19 0.80
C TYR A 147 -8.67 -9.11 1.47
N ILE A 148 -7.34 -9.29 1.51
CA ILE A 148 -6.42 -8.34 2.16
C ILE A 148 -5.73 -7.44 1.15
N CYS A 149 -5.38 -6.24 1.62
CA CYS A 149 -4.54 -5.30 0.89
C CYS A 149 -3.07 -5.68 1.01
N ALA A 150 -2.35 -5.66 -0.12
CA ALA A 150 -0.90 -5.95 -0.14
C ALA A 150 -0.02 -4.72 0.14
N GLY A 151 -0.57 -3.50 0.19
CA GLY A 151 0.22 -2.27 0.41
C GLY A 151 0.70 -2.05 1.85
N VAL A 152 0.17 -2.82 2.80
CA VAL A 152 0.69 -2.98 4.16
C VAL A 152 0.67 -4.47 4.48
N LEU A 153 1.82 -5.12 4.41
CA LEU A 153 1.92 -6.56 4.46
C LEU A 153 3.05 -7.03 5.38
N LEU A 154 2.71 -7.69 6.48
CA LEU A 154 3.69 -8.39 7.28
C LEU A 154 3.96 -9.75 6.62
N MET A 155 5.20 -9.99 6.23
CA MET A 155 5.63 -11.17 5.48
C MET A 155 6.47 -12.08 6.36
N ASN A 156 6.11 -13.36 6.43
CA ASN A 156 6.91 -14.41 7.05
C ASN A 156 7.88 -14.96 6.01
N LEU A 157 9.10 -14.45 5.97
CA LEU A 157 10.07 -14.79 4.93
C LEU A 157 10.53 -16.25 4.99
N ASP A 158 10.51 -16.88 6.17
CA ASP A 158 10.83 -18.31 6.30
C ASP A 158 9.78 -19.15 5.57
N TYR A 159 8.49 -18.86 5.78
CA TYR A 159 7.42 -19.51 5.04
C TYR A 159 7.56 -19.32 3.52
N TRP A 160 7.87 -18.08 3.11
CA TRP A 160 8.02 -17.76 1.70
C TRP A 160 9.17 -18.55 1.04
N ARG A 161 10.31 -18.67 1.75
CA ARG A 161 11.48 -19.44 1.28
C ARG A 161 11.18 -20.94 1.24
N GLU A 162 10.61 -21.48 2.32
CA GLU A 162 10.29 -22.90 2.45
C GLU A 162 9.30 -23.39 1.39
N HIS A 163 8.30 -22.55 1.04
CA HIS A 163 7.22 -22.94 0.13
C HIS A 163 7.37 -22.36 -1.28
N ASP A 164 8.51 -21.76 -1.59
CA ASP A 164 8.79 -21.10 -2.88
C ASP A 164 7.66 -20.18 -3.35
N LEU A 165 7.09 -19.42 -2.39
CA LEU A 165 5.85 -18.67 -2.62
C LEU A 165 6.02 -17.60 -3.70
N SER A 166 7.20 -16.98 -3.83
CA SER A 166 7.49 -15.99 -4.86
C SER A 166 7.26 -16.54 -6.27
N ASN A 167 7.85 -17.67 -6.59
CA ASN A 167 7.69 -18.29 -7.91
C ASN A 167 6.24 -18.74 -8.14
N ARG A 168 5.60 -19.32 -7.14
CA ARG A 168 4.19 -19.73 -7.23
C ARG A 168 3.25 -18.56 -7.52
N VAL A 169 3.50 -17.39 -6.93
CA VAL A 169 2.73 -16.16 -7.20
C VAL A 169 2.92 -15.71 -8.64
N ILE A 170 4.16 -15.68 -9.12
CA ILE A 170 4.52 -15.30 -10.49
C ILE A 170 3.88 -16.26 -11.51
N GLU A 171 4.01 -17.56 -11.29
CA GLU A 171 3.41 -18.59 -12.14
C GLU A 171 1.89 -18.49 -12.17
N TYR A 172 1.26 -18.27 -11.00
CA TYR A 172 -0.19 -18.10 -10.95
C TYR A 172 -0.66 -16.91 -11.78
N MET A 173 0.03 -15.76 -11.68
CA MET A 173 -0.30 -14.57 -12.47
C MET A 173 -0.14 -14.82 -13.97
N LYS A 174 0.95 -15.48 -14.41
CA LYS A 174 1.20 -15.82 -15.82
C LYS A 174 0.18 -16.78 -16.39
N ASN A 175 -0.24 -17.76 -15.59
CA ASN A 175 -1.16 -18.81 -16.03
C ASN A 175 -2.66 -18.41 -15.92
N ASN A 176 -2.97 -17.31 -15.23
CA ASN A 176 -4.35 -16.86 -15.02
C ASN A 176 -4.52 -15.35 -15.28
N PRO A 177 -4.10 -14.81 -16.43
CA PRO A 177 -4.13 -13.36 -16.68
C PRO A 177 -5.53 -12.75 -16.58
N ASP A 178 -6.57 -13.48 -16.92
CA ASP A 178 -8.00 -13.06 -16.83
C ASP A 178 -8.50 -12.95 -15.39
N LYS A 179 -7.81 -13.60 -14.45
CA LYS A 179 -8.13 -13.52 -13.02
C LYS A 179 -7.38 -12.40 -12.32
N ILE A 180 -6.36 -11.81 -12.97
CA ILE A 180 -5.50 -10.79 -12.37
C ILE A 180 -5.99 -9.38 -12.73
N VAL A 181 -6.40 -8.63 -11.71
CA VAL A 181 -6.80 -7.22 -11.78
C VAL A 181 -5.90 -6.35 -10.90
N PHE A 182 -5.53 -6.86 -9.73
CA PHE A 182 -4.70 -6.18 -8.73
C PHE A 182 -3.31 -6.83 -8.58
N LEU A 183 -2.72 -7.28 -9.70
CA LEU A 183 -1.41 -7.91 -9.78
C LEU A 183 -1.21 -8.99 -8.69
N GLU A 184 -0.06 -8.92 -7.99
CA GLU A 184 0.32 -9.87 -6.96
C GLU A 184 -0.66 -9.89 -5.77
N GLN A 185 -1.43 -8.83 -5.53
CA GLN A 185 -2.44 -8.82 -4.47
C GLN A 185 -3.51 -9.88 -4.71
N ASP A 186 -3.99 -10.05 -5.96
CA ASP A 186 -4.94 -11.11 -6.32
C ASP A 186 -4.33 -12.49 -6.13
N ALA A 187 -3.12 -12.70 -6.63
CA ALA A 187 -2.43 -13.97 -6.55
C ALA A 187 -2.11 -14.37 -5.10
N LEU A 188 -1.67 -13.41 -4.27
CA LEU A 188 -1.41 -13.61 -2.84
C LEU A 188 -2.69 -13.96 -2.10
N ASN A 189 -3.79 -13.25 -2.36
CA ASN A 189 -5.07 -13.55 -1.73
C ASN A 189 -5.57 -14.95 -2.09
N TYR A 190 -5.40 -15.37 -3.33
CA TYR A 190 -5.77 -16.71 -3.78
C TYR A 190 -4.87 -17.79 -3.17
N LEU A 191 -3.55 -17.67 -3.31
CA LEU A 191 -2.60 -18.71 -2.87
C LEU A 191 -2.49 -18.81 -1.36
N CYS A 192 -2.70 -17.71 -0.65
CA CYS A 192 -2.56 -17.65 0.81
C CYS A 192 -3.90 -17.61 1.54
N HIS A 193 -5.04 -17.92 0.92
CA HIS A 193 -6.34 -17.75 1.57
C HIS A 193 -6.46 -18.50 2.91
N ASP A 194 -5.82 -19.66 3.07
CA ASP A 194 -5.73 -20.43 4.33
C ASP A 194 -4.44 -20.12 5.12
N HIS A 195 -3.50 -19.42 4.53
CA HIS A 195 -2.17 -19.11 5.09
C HIS A 195 -1.95 -17.62 5.32
N LYS A 196 -3.01 -16.86 5.51
CA LYS A 196 -2.94 -15.43 5.88
C LYS A 196 -3.59 -15.16 7.22
N MET A 197 -3.19 -14.07 7.85
CA MET A 197 -3.82 -13.49 9.04
C MET A 197 -4.46 -12.16 8.66
N ILE A 198 -5.63 -11.88 9.25
CA ILE A 198 -6.29 -10.59 9.09
C ILE A 198 -5.86 -9.69 10.25
N LEU A 199 -5.18 -8.60 9.93
CA LEU A 199 -4.81 -7.58 10.89
C LEU A 199 -6.00 -6.68 11.24
N PRO A 200 -6.07 -6.15 12.47
CA PRO A 200 -7.01 -5.10 12.83
C PRO A 200 -6.92 -3.90 11.88
N ALA A 201 -8.05 -3.29 11.54
CA ALA A 201 -8.14 -2.21 10.55
C ALA A 201 -7.24 -1.00 10.90
N LYS A 202 -6.92 -0.77 12.18
CA LYS A 202 -5.99 0.28 12.64
C LYS A 202 -4.59 0.22 11.99
N TYR A 203 -4.17 -0.94 11.46
CA TYR A 203 -2.87 -1.15 10.83
C TYR A 203 -2.86 -0.96 9.30
N GLY A 204 -3.95 -0.51 8.71
CA GLY A 204 -3.99 -0.28 7.27
C GLY A 204 -5.27 0.43 6.84
N ILE A 205 -5.65 1.48 7.58
CA ILE A 205 -6.88 2.21 7.28
C ILE A 205 -6.76 2.94 5.95
N GLN A 206 -7.74 2.75 5.08
CA GLN A 206 -7.86 3.44 3.80
C GLN A 206 -9.03 4.41 3.81
N VAL A 207 -8.91 5.53 3.09
CA VAL A 207 -9.99 6.53 2.99
C VAL A 207 -11.26 5.94 2.35
N SER A 208 -11.09 4.98 1.44
CA SER A 208 -12.18 4.26 0.77
C SER A 208 -13.11 3.51 1.74
N PHE A 209 -12.59 3.01 2.85
CA PHE A 209 -13.40 2.32 3.87
C PHE A 209 -14.55 3.16 4.42
N PHE A 210 -14.31 4.47 4.61
CA PHE A 210 -15.34 5.37 5.13
C PHE A 210 -16.44 5.70 4.12
N ARG A 211 -16.50 5.01 3.00
CA ARG A 211 -17.55 5.09 1.99
C ARG A 211 -18.30 3.76 1.80
N ASP A 212 -17.78 2.70 2.39
CA ASP A 212 -18.36 1.37 2.28
C ASP A 212 -19.26 1.10 3.47
N SER A 213 -20.58 0.94 3.22
CA SER A 213 -21.57 0.71 4.27
C SER A 213 -21.33 -0.61 5.02
N SER A 214 -20.82 -1.64 4.32
CA SER A 214 -20.51 -2.93 4.93
C SER A 214 -19.35 -2.80 5.91
N PHE A 215 -18.28 -2.08 5.50
CA PHE A 215 -17.16 -1.77 6.39
C PHE A 215 -17.63 -0.97 7.61
N LEU A 216 -18.39 0.09 7.39
CA LEU A 216 -18.88 0.96 8.46
C LEU A 216 -19.74 0.17 9.48
N THR A 217 -20.57 -0.74 9.01
CA THR A 217 -21.41 -1.59 9.87
C THR A 217 -20.58 -2.62 10.63
N GLU A 218 -19.64 -3.29 9.96
CA GLU A 218 -18.77 -4.31 10.57
C GLU A 218 -17.86 -3.73 11.66
N HIS A 219 -17.38 -2.48 11.47
CA HIS A 219 -16.41 -1.81 12.34
C HIS A 219 -17.00 -0.69 13.19
N LEU A 220 -18.33 -0.63 13.37
CA LEU A 220 -19.04 0.50 14.00
C LEU A 220 -18.47 0.86 15.39
N SER A 221 -18.13 -0.15 16.21
CA SER A 221 -17.62 0.06 17.57
C SER A 221 -16.22 0.66 17.63
N GLU A 222 -15.42 0.54 16.56
CA GLU A 222 -14.02 1.01 16.51
C GLU A 222 -13.83 2.22 15.57
N LEU A 223 -14.88 2.67 14.86
CA LEU A 223 -14.80 3.74 13.86
C LEU A 223 -14.18 5.03 14.39
N GLU A 224 -14.52 5.45 15.61
CA GLU A 224 -13.97 6.66 16.23
C GLU A 224 -12.46 6.53 16.41
N GLY A 225 -11.99 5.37 16.91
CA GLY A 225 -10.57 5.08 17.05
C GLY A 225 -9.83 5.01 15.71
N LEU A 226 -10.46 4.45 14.67
CA LEU A 226 -9.90 4.39 13.31
C LEU A 226 -9.77 5.77 12.67
N VAL A 227 -10.69 6.70 12.99
CA VAL A 227 -10.63 8.08 12.53
C VAL A 227 -9.60 8.91 13.31
N ASP A 228 -9.49 8.70 14.61
CA ASP A 228 -8.72 9.58 15.49
C ASP A 228 -7.28 9.12 15.65
N ASN A 229 -7.05 7.81 15.77
CA ASN A 229 -5.76 7.22 16.11
C ASN A 229 -5.42 5.97 15.28
N PRO A 230 -5.49 6.03 13.93
CA PRO A 230 -5.02 4.91 13.12
C PRO A 230 -3.52 4.73 13.35
N LYS A 231 -3.03 3.48 13.39
CA LYS A 231 -1.61 3.20 13.51
C LYS A 231 -0.88 3.31 12.17
N ILE A 232 -1.53 2.84 11.11
CA ILE A 232 -1.04 2.97 9.74
C ILE A 232 -2.18 3.47 8.84
N ILE A 233 -1.88 4.48 8.03
CA ILE A 233 -2.79 5.05 7.04
C ILE A 233 -2.23 4.71 5.67
N HIS A 234 -3.03 4.07 4.82
CA HIS A 234 -2.69 3.77 3.44
C HIS A 234 -3.57 4.61 2.51
N TYR A 235 -2.96 5.44 1.68
CA TYR A 235 -3.65 6.33 0.76
C TYR A 235 -3.99 5.67 -0.58
N ALA A 236 -4.21 4.35 -0.58
CA ALA A 236 -4.53 3.57 -1.77
C ALA A 236 -5.56 4.27 -2.66
N GLY A 237 -5.16 4.65 -3.87
CA GLY A 237 -5.99 5.39 -4.82
C GLY A 237 -6.29 6.86 -4.45
N TYR A 238 -5.81 7.35 -3.31
CA TYR A 238 -6.05 8.70 -2.80
C TYR A 238 -4.77 9.44 -2.40
N ALA A 239 -3.69 9.21 -3.13
CA ALA A 239 -2.38 9.79 -2.85
C ALA A 239 -2.45 11.32 -2.65
N PRO A 240 -2.01 11.85 -1.49
CA PRO A 240 -2.17 13.26 -1.12
C PRO A 240 -1.50 14.23 -2.08
N TRP A 241 -0.43 13.80 -2.76
CA TRP A 241 0.33 14.62 -3.72
C TRP A 241 -0.33 14.69 -5.11
N VAL A 242 -1.18 13.74 -5.46
CA VAL A 242 -1.92 13.75 -6.74
C VAL A 242 -3.08 14.72 -6.66
N TYR A 243 -3.70 14.81 -5.49
CA TYR A 243 -4.88 15.61 -5.23
C TYR A 243 -4.56 16.76 -4.28
N CYS A 244 -3.74 17.71 -4.73
CA CYS A 244 -3.25 18.84 -3.93
C CYS A 244 -4.35 19.70 -3.26
N LYS A 245 -5.60 19.57 -3.68
CA LYS A 245 -6.78 20.11 -3.00
C LYS A 245 -7.51 19.06 -2.15
N ASN A 246 -6.94 17.85 -2.05
CA ASN A 246 -7.60 16.80 -1.34
C ASN A 246 -7.50 17.02 0.17
N LYS A 247 -8.58 17.54 0.74
CA LYS A 247 -8.82 17.59 2.18
C LYS A 247 -9.41 16.26 2.67
N SER A 248 -8.97 15.14 2.06
CA SER A 248 -9.39 13.83 2.52
C SER A 248 -8.92 13.60 3.95
N LEU A 249 -9.63 12.71 4.64
CA LEU A 249 -9.28 12.29 5.98
C LEU A 249 -7.79 11.89 6.03
N HIS A 250 -7.06 12.39 7.01
CA HIS A 250 -5.63 12.18 7.25
C HIS A 250 -4.65 12.74 6.20
N SER A 251 -5.06 13.31 5.08
CA SER A 251 -4.12 13.87 4.08
C SER A 251 -3.16 14.91 4.67
N TYR A 252 -3.58 15.62 5.73
CA TYR A 252 -2.75 16.59 6.44
C TYR A 252 -1.52 15.96 7.09
N MET A 253 -1.59 14.69 7.52
CA MET A 253 -0.47 13.98 8.16
C MET A 253 0.66 13.78 7.15
N TRP A 254 0.34 13.33 5.94
CA TRP A 254 1.31 13.21 4.87
C TRP A 254 2.01 14.54 4.58
N TRP A 255 1.24 15.63 4.43
CA TRP A 255 1.81 16.95 4.16
C TRP A 255 2.62 17.51 5.33
N LYS A 256 2.25 17.22 6.58
CA LYS A 256 3.04 17.58 7.76
C LYS A 256 4.40 16.90 7.73
N THR A 257 4.44 15.59 7.51
CA THR A 257 5.68 14.79 7.42
C THR A 257 6.52 15.24 6.23
N TYR A 258 5.92 15.44 5.06
CA TYR A 258 6.62 15.94 3.88
C TYR A 258 7.32 17.28 4.13
N ARG A 259 6.66 18.24 4.78
CA ARG A 259 7.26 19.53 5.12
C ARG A 259 8.41 19.44 6.13
N SER A 260 8.47 18.40 6.93
CA SER A 260 9.59 18.17 7.87
C SER A 260 10.86 17.68 7.18
N LEU A 261 10.79 17.19 5.95
CA LEU A 261 11.92 16.74 5.12
C LEU A 261 12.60 17.95 4.46
N LYS A 262 13.35 18.75 5.26
CA LYS A 262 13.84 20.09 4.86
C LYS A 262 14.89 20.15 3.75
N ALA A 263 15.54 19.04 3.39
CA ALA A 263 16.78 19.06 2.63
C ALA A 263 16.73 18.34 1.26
N PHE A 264 15.64 17.67 0.92
CA PHE A 264 15.55 17.06 -0.39
C PHE A 264 15.20 18.10 -1.45
N PRO A 265 15.90 18.11 -2.62
CA PRO A 265 15.47 18.93 -3.75
C PRO A 265 14.07 18.46 -4.14
N MET A 266 13.11 19.16 -3.58
CA MET A 266 11.69 18.88 -3.72
C MET A 266 11.41 18.71 -5.21
N VAL A 267 11.01 17.52 -5.61
CA VAL A 267 10.24 17.42 -6.84
C VAL A 267 9.16 18.47 -6.65
N LYS A 268 9.26 19.57 -7.41
CA LYS A 268 8.18 20.54 -7.47
C LYS A 268 6.98 19.72 -7.85
N VAL A 269 6.18 19.35 -6.85
CA VAL A 269 4.87 18.76 -7.11
C VAL A 269 4.24 19.78 -8.03
N ASN A 270 4.16 19.44 -9.30
CA ASN A 270 3.85 20.43 -10.31
C ASN A 270 2.33 20.60 -10.24
N TYR A 271 1.91 21.32 -9.19
CA TYR A 271 0.53 21.63 -8.85
C TYR A 271 -0.27 22.05 -10.08
N VAL A 272 0.37 22.84 -10.93
CA VAL A 272 -0.27 23.35 -12.15
C VAL A 272 -0.46 22.23 -13.18
N LYS A 273 0.56 21.40 -13.43
CA LYS A 273 0.43 20.24 -14.35
C LYS A 273 -0.58 19.21 -13.83
N SER A 274 -0.60 18.93 -12.53
CA SER A 274 -1.58 18.01 -11.93
C SER A 274 -2.99 18.55 -12.03
N ILE A 275 -3.18 19.86 -11.80
CA ILE A 275 -4.48 20.53 -11.92
C ILE A 275 -4.93 20.54 -13.39
N ILE A 276 -4.06 20.90 -14.34
CA ILE A 276 -4.40 20.93 -15.77
C ILE A 276 -4.71 19.52 -16.27
N LYS A 277 -3.91 18.52 -15.90
CA LYS A 277 -4.16 17.11 -16.25
C LYS A 277 -5.49 16.61 -15.65
N TYR A 278 -5.81 17.02 -14.42
CA TYR A 278 -7.06 16.70 -13.76
C TYR A 278 -8.26 17.31 -14.49
N PHE A 279 -8.26 18.64 -14.71
CA PHE A 279 -9.35 19.32 -15.40
C PHE A 279 -9.46 18.94 -16.87
N GLY A 280 -8.33 18.73 -17.54
CA GLY A 280 -8.31 18.26 -18.93
C GLY A 280 -8.95 16.89 -19.08
N ARG A 281 -8.59 15.91 -18.25
CA ARG A 281 -9.22 14.58 -18.25
C ARG A 281 -10.69 14.62 -17.84
N TYR A 282 -11.04 15.43 -16.85
CA TYR A 282 -12.44 15.63 -16.45
C TYR A 282 -13.28 16.20 -17.60
N ALA A 283 -12.79 17.22 -18.29
CA ALA A 283 -13.47 17.80 -19.44
C ALA A 283 -13.59 16.79 -20.60
N LEU A 284 -12.53 16.04 -20.91
CA LEU A 284 -12.53 15.01 -21.95
C LEU A 284 -13.48 13.85 -21.60
N SER A 285 -13.60 13.45 -20.34
CA SER A 285 -14.55 12.43 -19.92
C SER A 285 -16.01 12.90 -20.05
N LYS A 286 -16.29 14.17 -19.74
CA LYS A 286 -17.62 14.78 -19.91
C LYS A 286 -17.99 14.90 -21.39
N LEU A 287 -17.01 15.14 -22.27
CA LEU A 287 -17.21 15.21 -23.72
C LEU A 287 -17.21 13.84 -24.40
N ARG A 288 -17.10 12.73 -23.65
CA ARG A 288 -17.01 11.34 -24.15
C ARG A 288 -15.88 11.14 -25.18
N LEU A 289 -14.87 11.97 -25.17
CA LEU A 289 -13.71 11.91 -26.08
C LEU A 289 -12.60 10.98 -25.59
N VAL A 290 -12.68 10.50 -24.36
CA VAL A 290 -11.85 9.41 -23.83
C VAL A 290 -12.75 8.20 -23.67
N GLY A 291 -12.44 7.13 -24.39
CA GLY A 291 -13.22 5.90 -24.36
C GLY A 291 -13.29 5.29 -22.94
N ASN A 292 -14.37 4.56 -22.70
CA ASN A 292 -14.65 3.85 -21.44
C ASN A 292 -13.72 2.63 -21.22
N ASP A 293 -12.60 2.52 -21.94
CA ASP A 293 -11.78 1.31 -22.00
C ASP A 293 -10.80 1.11 -20.83
N SER A 294 -10.80 1.97 -19.84
CA SER A 294 -10.10 1.61 -18.61
C SER A 294 -11.05 0.81 -17.73
N LYS A 295 -10.77 -0.47 -17.52
CA LYS A 295 -11.38 -1.35 -16.51
C LYS A 295 -11.37 -0.73 -15.09
N PHE A 296 -10.69 0.40 -14.93
CA PHE A 296 -10.68 1.26 -13.75
C PHE A 296 -11.59 2.45 -13.99
N HIS A 297 -12.71 2.46 -13.33
CA HIS A 297 -13.68 3.55 -13.38
C HIS A 297 -13.07 4.87 -12.93
N ILE A 298 -12.56 5.66 -13.89
CA ILE A 298 -12.21 7.08 -13.68
C ILE A 298 -13.35 7.81 -12.96
N ASN A 299 -14.60 7.42 -13.20
CA ASN A 299 -15.78 7.94 -12.52
C ASN A 299 -15.81 7.70 -11.00
N GLN A 300 -15.23 6.62 -10.48
CA GLN A 300 -15.16 6.41 -9.02
C GLN A 300 -14.25 7.45 -8.34
N TYR A 301 -13.16 7.85 -8.98
CA TYR A 301 -12.22 8.82 -8.41
C TYR A 301 -12.71 10.27 -8.46
N TYR A 302 -13.54 10.65 -9.44
CA TYR A 302 -13.86 12.05 -9.72
C TYR A 302 -15.22 12.51 -9.23
N ASN A 303 -16.17 11.61 -9.02
CA ASN A 303 -17.56 11.95 -8.65
C ASN A 303 -17.91 11.66 -7.18
N HIS A 304 -16.96 11.16 -6.38
CA HIS A 304 -17.27 10.85 -4.98
C HIS A 304 -17.16 12.06 -4.07
N PRO A 305 -18.08 12.26 -3.15
CA PRO A 305 -18.00 13.30 -2.12
C PRO A 305 -16.73 13.07 -1.30
N ARG A 306 -16.09 14.17 -0.88
CA ARG A 306 -14.89 14.12 -0.05
C ARG A 306 -15.20 13.42 1.27
N VAL A 307 -14.38 12.44 1.63
CA VAL A 307 -14.41 11.87 2.97
C VAL A 307 -13.69 12.84 3.91
N THR A 308 -14.45 13.51 4.76
CA THR A 308 -13.95 14.43 5.79
C THR A 308 -14.29 13.88 7.16
N ARG A 309 -13.58 14.31 8.20
CA ARG A 309 -13.95 13.96 9.59
C ARG A 309 -15.42 14.29 9.88
N LYS A 310 -15.91 15.43 9.39
CA LYS A 310 -17.33 15.84 9.57
C LYS A 310 -18.29 14.86 8.90
N SER A 311 -17.97 14.39 7.68
CA SER A 311 -18.84 13.42 6.97
C SER A 311 -18.82 12.06 7.64
N VAL A 312 -17.67 11.60 8.15
CA VAL A 312 -17.56 10.33 8.87
C VAL A 312 -18.28 10.40 10.21
N ASN A 313 -18.10 11.47 10.98
CA ASN A 313 -18.82 11.64 12.26
C ASN A 313 -20.33 11.68 12.05
N LYS A 314 -20.82 12.30 10.97
CA LYS A 314 -22.25 12.27 10.63
C LYS A 314 -22.72 10.84 10.35
N LEU A 315 -21.97 10.08 9.56
CA LEU A 315 -22.29 8.68 9.28
C LEU A 315 -22.30 7.81 10.55
N ILE A 316 -21.33 8.00 11.44
CA ILE A 316 -21.29 7.28 12.72
C ILE A 316 -22.55 7.58 13.56
N GLN A 317 -23.02 8.83 13.56
CA GLN A 317 -24.25 9.22 14.26
C GLN A 317 -25.51 8.62 13.63
N GLU A 318 -25.52 8.50 12.29
CA GLU A 318 -26.67 7.91 11.56
C GLU A 318 -26.73 6.38 11.73
N LEU A 319 -25.60 5.72 12.02
CA LEU A 319 -25.49 4.27 12.20
C LEU A 319 -25.69 3.83 13.67
N LYS A 320 -25.52 4.73 14.65
CA LYS A 320 -25.82 4.50 16.09
C LYS A 320 -27.30 4.67 16.35
#